data_d8112a7cc067aa081c589eee203b59f7
#
_entry.id   d8112a7cc067aa081c589eee203b59f7
#
_cell.length_a   1.000
_cell.length_b   1.000
_cell.length_c   1.000
_cell.angle_alpha   90.00
_cell.angle_beta   90.00
_cell.angle_gamma   90.00
#
_symmetry.space_group_name_H-M   'P 1'
#
loop_
_entity.id
_entity.type
_entity.pdbx_description
1 polymer ?
#
loop_
_entity_poly.entity_id
_entity_poly.type
_entity_poly.pdbx_seq_one_letter_code
_entity_poly.pdbx_strand_id
1 'polypeptide(L)'
;MSDVKRRSLLRLGAVAGLASGLAAAPAAVGAASLESPGVRKYVRLGRTEFKVSDVSFGSFPLQPGDERVVHHAMDQGINYFDTAEGYNDGMSEQVIGRALKGGRRQQVHIATKIFAGSATSAGSMMQRLDGCLSRLQTDYVDVFFNHAVNDVERLKNEEWFEFAEKAKARGKVRYFGMSGHAGRLTDCVEYAVDHDLFDVMLLATNFGDDPAFYERFTRSFDMVANQQGLPKLMARAKEKDIGIVAMKVLRGAKLNDMRPYENEGLTYSQAACRWILNNPGVDNLVITMRNRDEVDEFLGASGGSRVTDADMELLQQYAKLTDASYCRNVCNDCEGSCPYHVPIADILRMRMYATDYGDYAVARNEYAKLDANAAPCLSCDGSPCRDACTFEIPVADLCGPTHQLLS
;
A
#
# COMPACT_ATOMS: atom_id res chain seq x y z
N MET A 1 -28.75 -30.27 60.51
CA MET A 1 -27.91 -30.95 61.51
C MET A 1 -26.49 -30.66 61.10
N SER A 2 -25.92 -29.73 61.78
CA SER A 2 -24.93 -29.78 62.88
C SER A 2 -23.55 -30.09 62.30
N ASP A 3 -22.53 -29.39 62.50
CA ASP A 3 -22.05 -28.42 63.48
C ASP A 3 -20.49 -28.50 63.38
N VAL A 4 -19.81 -27.43 63.29
CA VAL A 4 -19.22 -26.61 64.30
C VAL A 4 -17.78 -26.99 64.75
N LYS A 5 -16.92 -26.01 64.68
CA LYS A 5 -15.91 -25.51 65.65
C LYS A 5 -14.45 -25.99 65.54
N ARG A 6 -13.58 -25.01 65.42
CA ARG A 6 -12.81 -24.21 66.40
C ARG A 6 -11.50 -24.91 66.85
N ARG A 7 -10.36 -24.29 67.01
CA ARG A 7 -9.79 -23.08 67.66
C ARG A 7 -8.28 -23.16 67.48
N SER A 8 -7.63 -22.09 67.15
CA SER A 8 -6.90 -21.10 68.02
C SER A 8 -5.85 -21.67 69.01
N LEU A 9 -4.67 -21.11 68.98
CA LEU A 9 -3.89 -20.46 70.01
C LEU A 9 -2.37 -20.53 69.72
N LEU A 10 -1.74 -19.40 69.42
CA LEU A 10 -0.98 -18.50 70.31
C LEU A 10 0.20 -19.12 71.03
N ARG A 11 1.44 -18.65 70.80
CA ARG A 11 2.25 -17.70 71.62
C ARG A 11 3.73 -17.71 71.24
N LEU A 12 4.22 -16.54 70.91
CA LEU A 12 5.21 -15.71 71.62
C LEU A 12 6.62 -16.24 71.71
N GLY A 13 7.53 -15.49 71.13
CA GLY A 13 8.66 -14.94 71.83
C GLY A 13 9.99 -15.02 71.07
N ALA A 14 10.51 -13.97 70.59
CA ALA A 14 11.72 -13.29 71.06
C ALA A 14 12.38 -12.48 69.92
N VAL A 15 12.62 -11.24 70.25
CA VAL A 15 13.34 -10.21 69.51
C VAL A 15 14.83 -10.51 69.43
N ALA A 16 15.42 -10.37 68.24
CA ALA A 16 16.80 -9.88 68.12
C ALA A 16 16.90 -9.25 66.70
N GLY A 17 17.13 -7.95 66.66
CA GLY A 17 17.33 -7.20 65.45
C GLY A 17 18.71 -7.44 64.86
N LEU A 18 18.81 -7.13 63.56
CA LEU A 18 19.96 -6.48 62.93
C LEU A 18 19.66 -6.11 61.49
N ALA A 19 19.78 -4.83 61.27
CA ALA A 19 20.19 -4.11 60.05
C ALA A 19 19.83 -4.61 58.66
N SER A 20 18.87 -3.88 58.03
CA SER A 20 18.99 -3.12 56.77
C SER A 20 19.87 -3.69 55.64
N GLY A 21 19.20 -4.17 54.65
CA GLY A 21 19.70 -4.33 53.29
C GLY A 21 18.50 -4.36 52.37
N LEU A 22 17.97 -3.18 52.00
CA LEU A 22 17.03 -3.07 50.88
C LEU A 22 17.81 -3.29 49.57
N ALA A 23 17.94 -4.55 49.15
CA ALA A 23 18.22 -4.88 47.77
C ALA A 23 16.93 -4.69 46.99
N ALA A 24 16.82 -3.56 46.28
CA ALA A 24 15.81 -3.39 45.24
C ALA A 24 16.05 -4.48 44.19
N ALA A 25 15.13 -5.44 44.10
CA ALA A 25 15.10 -6.36 42.97
C ALA A 25 14.91 -5.51 41.70
N PRO A 26 15.73 -5.75 40.66
CA PRO A 26 15.48 -5.11 39.39
C PRO A 26 14.04 -5.53 38.94
N ALA A 27 13.20 -4.55 38.69
CA ALA A 27 11.93 -4.79 38.05
C ALA A 27 12.26 -5.57 36.76
N ALA A 28 11.79 -6.80 36.66
CA ALA A 28 11.83 -7.55 35.43
C ALA A 28 11.08 -6.71 34.41
N VAL A 29 11.82 -6.09 33.50
CA VAL A 29 11.26 -5.59 32.24
C VAL A 29 10.65 -6.83 31.61
N GLY A 30 9.32 -6.94 31.66
CA GLY A 30 8.61 -8.04 31.06
C GLY A 30 9.06 -8.11 29.61
N ALA A 31 9.68 -9.22 29.23
CA ALA A 31 9.86 -9.56 27.84
C ALA A 31 8.46 -9.49 27.23
N ALA A 32 8.24 -8.51 26.35
CA ALA A 32 7.03 -8.48 25.55
C ALA A 32 7.00 -9.85 24.86
N SER A 33 6.02 -10.67 25.17
CA SER A 33 5.78 -11.89 24.44
C SER A 33 5.64 -11.48 22.99
N LEU A 34 6.52 -11.99 22.12
CA LEU A 34 6.38 -11.83 20.70
C LEU A 34 5.02 -12.48 20.37
N GLU A 35 3.99 -11.64 20.25
CA GLU A 35 2.68 -12.11 19.82
C GLU A 35 2.88 -12.70 18.42
N SER A 36 2.28 -13.88 18.20
CA SER A 36 2.34 -14.55 16.90
C SER A 36 1.91 -13.57 15.80
N PRO A 37 2.58 -13.55 14.65
CA PRO A 37 2.17 -12.70 13.53
C PRO A 37 0.70 -13.00 13.20
N GLY A 38 -0.07 -11.95 12.88
CA GLY A 38 -1.47 -12.11 12.52
C GLY A 38 -2.21 -10.77 12.46
N VAL A 39 -3.34 -10.78 11.78
CA VAL A 39 -4.24 -9.62 11.73
C VAL A 39 -4.83 -9.38 13.13
N ARG A 40 -4.60 -8.17 13.66
CA ARG A 40 -5.09 -7.76 14.99
C ARG A 40 -6.31 -6.85 14.91
N LYS A 41 -6.59 -6.29 13.73
CA LYS A 41 -7.71 -5.35 13.54
C LYS A 41 -8.39 -5.56 12.20
N TYR A 42 -9.72 -5.59 12.25
CA TYR A 42 -10.56 -5.50 11.06
C TYR A 42 -11.31 -4.18 11.08
N VAL A 43 -11.38 -3.55 9.93
CA VAL A 43 -11.99 -2.23 9.75
C VAL A 43 -13.12 -2.29 8.74
N ARG A 44 -14.07 -1.39 8.86
CA ARG A 44 -15.14 -1.21 7.90
C ARG A 44 -14.58 -0.42 6.69
N LEU A 45 -14.76 -0.94 5.48
CA LEU A 45 -14.32 -0.30 4.25
C LEU A 45 -15.43 0.59 3.69
N GLY A 46 -15.52 1.82 4.21
CA GLY A 46 -16.52 2.79 3.77
C GLY A 46 -17.93 2.21 3.66
N ARG A 47 -18.71 2.70 2.72
CA ARG A 47 -20.13 2.29 2.48
C ARG A 47 -20.30 0.84 2.00
N THR A 48 -19.21 0.10 1.77
CA THR A 48 -19.31 -1.31 1.39
C THR A 48 -19.74 -2.22 2.53
N GLU A 49 -19.62 -1.77 3.77
CA GLU A 49 -19.84 -2.53 5.00
C GLU A 49 -18.93 -3.76 5.17
N PHE A 50 -17.96 -3.97 4.25
CA PHE A 50 -17.01 -5.06 4.39
C PHE A 50 -16.10 -4.82 5.60
N LYS A 51 -15.93 -5.88 6.40
CA LYS A 51 -14.90 -5.90 7.45
C LYS A 51 -13.63 -6.52 6.88
N VAL A 52 -12.67 -5.66 6.57
CA VAL A 52 -11.40 -6.04 5.95
C VAL A 52 -10.25 -5.94 6.93
N SER A 53 -9.21 -6.76 6.75
CA SER A 53 -7.96 -6.64 7.51
C SER A 53 -7.34 -5.26 7.29
N ASP A 54 -6.85 -4.62 8.33
CA ASP A 54 -6.23 -3.29 8.25
C ASP A 54 -4.92 -3.31 7.44
N VAL A 55 -4.19 -4.43 7.46
CA VAL A 55 -3.10 -4.75 6.54
C VAL A 55 -3.60 -5.83 5.58
N SER A 56 -3.55 -5.54 4.28
CA SER A 56 -4.15 -6.36 3.23
C SER A 56 -3.13 -6.77 2.17
N PHE A 57 -3.45 -7.83 1.43
CA PHE A 57 -2.52 -8.50 0.52
C PHE A 57 -2.50 -7.83 -0.86
N GLY A 58 -1.34 -7.33 -1.28
CA GLY A 58 -1.04 -6.91 -2.64
C GLY A 58 -0.33 -8.02 -3.41
N SER A 59 -0.83 -8.34 -4.59
CA SER A 59 -0.46 -9.55 -5.34
C SER A 59 0.38 -9.31 -6.60
N PHE A 60 0.89 -8.10 -6.81
CA PHE A 60 1.52 -7.68 -8.06
C PHE A 60 2.51 -8.69 -8.68
N PRO A 61 3.47 -9.30 -7.93
CA PRO A 61 4.50 -10.15 -8.54
C PRO A 61 4.22 -11.65 -8.42
N LEU A 62 2.99 -12.09 -8.08
CA LEU A 62 2.73 -13.50 -7.86
C LEU A 62 3.06 -14.35 -9.09
N GLN A 63 3.77 -15.45 -8.85
CA GLN A 63 4.18 -16.44 -9.82
C GLN A 63 3.54 -17.81 -9.53
N PRO A 64 3.48 -18.74 -10.48
CA PRO A 64 3.04 -20.10 -10.21
C PRO A 64 3.84 -20.75 -9.06
N GLY A 65 3.13 -21.26 -8.06
CA GLY A 65 3.72 -21.83 -6.83
C GLY A 65 3.61 -20.89 -5.61
N ASP A 66 3.22 -19.62 -5.81
CA ASP A 66 3.04 -18.67 -4.71
C ASP A 66 1.69 -18.82 -4.01
N GLU A 67 0.84 -19.80 -4.40
CA GLU A 67 -0.40 -20.11 -3.68
C GLU A 67 -0.16 -20.34 -2.18
N ARG A 68 1.01 -20.83 -1.81
CA ARG A 68 1.42 -21.03 -0.41
C ARG A 68 1.59 -19.71 0.36
N VAL A 69 1.94 -18.61 -0.31
CA VAL A 69 2.03 -17.28 0.31
C VAL A 69 0.63 -16.74 0.54
N VAL A 70 -0.27 -16.90 -0.44
CA VAL A 70 -1.68 -16.54 -0.31
C VAL A 70 -2.34 -17.32 0.83
N HIS A 71 -2.10 -18.63 0.92
CA HIS A 71 -2.63 -19.45 2.02
C HIS A 71 -2.09 -18.98 3.38
N HIS A 72 -0.78 -18.71 3.48
CA HIS A 72 -0.19 -18.21 4.72
C HIS A 72 -0.82 -16.87 5.14
N ALA A 73 -1.01 -15.95 4.19
CA ALA A 73 -1.67 -14.67 4.45
C ALA A 73 -3.10 -14.86 4.99
N MET A 74 -3.87 -15.80 4.40
CA MET A 74 -5.20 -16.16 4.90
C MET A 74 -5.15 -16.79 6.30
N ASP A 75 -4.21 -17.69 6.55
CA ASP A 75 -4.03 -18.36 7.84
C ASP A 75 -3.66 -17.34 8.95
N GLN A 76 -2.98 -16.24 8.58
CA GLN A 76 -2.69 -15.10 9.45
C GLN A 76 -3.84 -14.09 9.56
N GLY A 77 -5.00 -14.36 8.93
CA GLY A 77 -6.22 -13.56 9.04
C GLY A 77 -6.41 -12.47 7.98
N ILE A 78 -5.53 -12.34 7.00
CA ILE A 78 -5.75 -11.42 5.88
C ILE A 78 -6.95 -11.90 5.08
N ASN A 79 -7.92 -10.98 4.88
CA ASN A 79 -9.15 -11.28 4.16
C ASN A 79 -9.48 -10.31 3.01
N TYR A 80 -8.56 -9.39 2.66
CA TYR A 80 -8.71 -8.53 1.49
C TYR A 80 -7.48 -8.70 0.59
N PHE A 81 -7.74 -9.06 -0.68
CA PHE A 81 -6.73 -9.39 -1.69
C PHE A 81 -6.90 -8.47 -2.89
N ASP A 82 -5.84 -7.74 -3.22
CA ASP A 82 -5.79 -6.80 -4.32
C ASP A 82 -4.97 -7.36 -5.48
N THR A 83 -5.57 -7.43 -6.65
CA THR A 83 -4.95 -7.87 -7.91
C THR A 83 -5.37 -6.98 -9.08
N ALA A 84 -4.96 -7.30 -10.30
CA ALA A 84 -5.38 -6.65 -11.54
C ALA A 84 -5.15 -7.57 -12.74
N GLU A 85 -5.89 -7.36 -13.85
CA GLU A 85 -5.68 -8.10 -15.09
C GLU A 85 -4.25 -7.95 -15.64
N GLY A 86 -3.66 -6.75 -15.48
CA GLY A 86 -2.31 -6.45 -15.95
C GLY A 86 -1.19 -6.93 -15.03
N TYR A 87 -1.49 -7.46 -13.84
CA TYR A 87 -0.46 -7.92 -12.92
C TYR A 87 0.14 -9.23 -13.40
N ASN A 88 1.40 -9.13 -13.84
CA ASN A 88 2.13 -10.26 -14.40
C ASN A 88 1.31 -10.99 -15.48
N ASP A 89 0.74 -10.21 -16.40
CA ASP A 89 -0.10 -10.66 -17.54
C ASP A 89 -1.26 -11.60 -17.13
N GLY A 90 -1.92 -11.26 -16.01
CA GLY A 90 -3.02 -12.01 -15.44
C GLY A 90 -2.61 -13.22 -14.60
N MET A 91 -1.32 -13.48 -14.46
CA MET A 91 -0.81 -14.58 -13.63
C MET A 91 -1.17 -14.41 -12.17
N SER A 92 -1.12 -13.17 -11.67
CA SER A 92 -1.54 -12.85 -10.30
C SER A 92 -2.98 -13.29 -10.00
N GLU A 93 -3.93 -12.98 -10.89
CA GLU A 93 -5.32 -13.43 -10.75
C GLU A 93 -5.43 -14.95 -10.79
N GLN A 94 -4.65 -15.64 -11.65
CA GLN A 94 -4.64 -17.11 -11.73
C GLN A 94 -4.12 -17.74 -10.45
N VAL A 95 -3.06 -17.21 -9.84
CA VAL A 95 -2.51 -17.72 -8.57
C VAL A 95 -3.53 -17.57 -7.45
N ILE A 96 -4.15 -16.39 -7.33
CA ILE A 96 -5.22 -16.16 -6.33
C ILE A 96 -6.37 -17.13 -6.59
N GLY A 97 -6.83 -17.27 -7.83
CA GLY A 97 -7.93 -18.20 -8.18
C GLY A 97 -7.64 -19.63 -7.77
N ARG A 98 -6.41 -20.13 -8.00
CA ARG A 98 -6.00 -21.47 -7.57
C ARG A 98 -5.93 -21.59 -6.05
N ALA A 99 -5.41 -20.58 -5.36
CA ALA A 99 -5.29 -20.55 -3.90
C ALA A 99 -6.66 -20.55 -3.19
N LEU A 100 -7.68 -19.95 -3.81
CA LEU A 100 -9.01 -19.84 -3.22
C LEU A 100 -9.95 -21.02 -3.49
N LYS A 101 -9.47 -22.11 -4.10
CA LYS A 101 -10.24 -23.33 -4.26
C LYS A 101 -10.64 -23.95 -2.92
N GLY A 102 -11.64 -24.84 -2.97
CA GLY A 102 -12.08 -25.60 -1.78
C GLY A 102 -12.83 -24.76 -0.75
N GLY A 103 -13.63 -23.77 -1.19
CA GLY A 103 -14.49 -22.98 -0.31
C GLY A 103 -13.80 -21.80 0.36
N ARG A 104 -12.54 -21.46 -0.03
CA ARG A 104 -11.84 -20.32 0.53
C ARG A 104 -12.30 -18.97 -0.05
N ARG A 105 -12.88 -18.96 -1.26
CA ARG A 105 -13.36 -17.74 -1.92
C ARG A 105 -14.32 -16.92 -1.04
N GLN A 106 -15.19 -17.58 -0.30
CA GLN A 106 -16.20 -16.96 0.56
C GLN A 106 -15.62 -16.35 1.85
N GLN A 107 -14.36 -16.66 2.16
CA GLN A 107 -13.68 -16.17 3.36
C GLN A 107 -12.96 -14.84 3.12
N VAL A 108 -12.89 -14.37 1.85
CA VAL A 108 -12.10 -13.22 1.47
C VAL A 108 -12.87 -12.25 0.58
N HIS A 109 -12.42 -11.01 0.57
CA HIS A 109 -12.82 -9.97 -0.38
C HIS A 109 -11.74 -9.84 -1.45
N ILE A 110 -12.13 -9.88 -2.72
CA ILE A 110 -11.22 -9.71 -3.87
C ILE A 110 -11.49 -8.38 -4.54
N ALA A 111 -10.44 -7.61 -4.72
CA ALA A 111 -10.41 -6.44 -5.59
C ALA A 111 -9.57 -6.76 -6.83
N THR A 112 -10.11 -6.51 -8.04
CA THR A 112 -9.34 -6.55 -9.28
C THR A 112 -9.60 -5.30 -10.12
N LYS A 113 -8.82 -5.12 -11.20
CA LYS A 113 -8.77 -3.85 -11.93
C LYS A 113 -8.55 -4.08 -13.41
N ILE A 114 -9.15 -3.19 -14.22
CA ILE A 114 -8.81 -3.03 -15.63
C ILE A 114 -8.44 -1.58 -15.93
N PHE A 115 -7.58 -1.35 -16.89
CA PHE A 115 -7.36 0.00 -17.43
C PHE A 115 -8.49 0.33 -18.40
N ALA A 116 -9.38 1.27 -18.05
CA ALA A 116 -10.39 1.80 -18.94
C ALA A 116 -10.08 3.26 -19.31
N GLY A 117 -9.80 3.51 -20.58
CA GLY A 117 -9.60 4.85 -21.13
C GLY A 117 -10.92 5.60 -21.33
N SER A 118 -10.85 6.88 -21.73
CA SER A 118 -12.02 7.75 -21.97
C SER A 118 -12.92 7.27 -23.11
N ALA A 119 -12.39 6.44 -24.01
CA ALA A 119 -13.14 5.88 -25.17
C ALA A 119 -13.36 4.36 -25.06
N THR A 120 -13.09 3.73 -23.91
CA THR A 120 -13.31 2.29 -23.75
C THR A 120 -14.79 2.00 -23.60
N SER A 121 -15.34 1.12 -24.45
CA SER A 121 -16.77 0.79 -24.44
C SER A 121 -17.17 -0.14 -23.29
N ALA A 122 -18.42 -0.06 -22.85
CA ALA A 122 -19.02 -0.93 -21.84
C ALA A 122 -18.92 -2.42 -22.22
N GLY A 123 -19.07 -2.75 -23.51
CA GLY A 123 -18.90 -4.12 -24.02
C GLY A 123 -17.49 -4.64 -23.84
N SER A 124 -16.48 -3.84 -24.17
CA SER A 124 -15.06 -4.20 -23.97
C SER A 124 -14.74 -4.39 -22.49
N MET A 125 -15.21 -3.49 -21.62
CA MET A 125 -15.01 -3.60 -20.18
C MET A 125 -15.66 -4.86 -19.61
N MET A 126 -16.85 -5.23 -20.07
CA MET A 126 -17.54 -6.47 -19.66
C MET A 126 -16.77 -7.71 -20.07
N GLN A 127 -16.24 -7.75 -21.28
CA GLN A 127 -15.41 -8.87 -21.76
C GLN A 127 -14.13 -9.02 -20.92
N ARG A 128 -13.49 -7.90 -20.55
CA ARG A 128 -12.29 -7.91 -19.70
C ARG A 128 -12.61 -8.36 -18.28
N LEU A 129 -13.74 -7.92 -17.71
CA LEU A 129 -14.24 -8.43 -16.41
C LEU A 129 -14.45 -9.95 -16.48
N ASP A 130 -15.04 -10.47 -17.55
CA ASP A 130 -15.24 -11.92 -17.72
C ASP A 130 -13.89 -12.66 -17.78
N GLY A 131 -12.89 -12.05 -18.40
CA GLY A 131 -11.49 -12.54 -18.37
C GLY A 131 -10.93 -12.58 -16.96
N CYS A 132 -11.10 -11.52 -16.16
CA CYS A 132 -10.67 -11.48 -14.75
C CYS A 132 -11.35 -12.58 -13.93
N LEU A 133 -12.67 -12.73 -14.05
CA LEU A 133 -13.44 -13.76 -13.34
C LEU A 133 -12.99 -15.17 -13.71
N SER A 134 -12.72 -15.41 -15.00
CA SER A 134 -12.20 -16.68 -15.49
C SER A 134 -10.83 -17.03 -14.88
N ARG A 135 -9.88 -16.07 -14.84
CA ARG A 135 -8.56 -16.25 -14.22
C ARG A 135 -8.65 -16.45 -12.71
N LEU A 136 -9.51 -15.68 -12.03
CA LEU A 136 -9.80 -15.81 -10.61
C LEU A 136 -10.62 -17.05 -10.24
N GLN A 137 -11.18 -17.77 -11.22
CA GLN A 137 -12.03 -18.95 -11.03
C GLN A 137 -13.21 -18.70 -10.07
N THR A 138 -13.89 -17.57 -10.25
CA THR A 138 -15.03 -17.12 -9.44
C THR A 138 -16.07 -16.43 -10.32
N ASP A 139 -17.33 -16.41 -9.87
CA ASP A 139 -18.43 -15.77 -10.61
C ASP A 139 -18.55 -14.27 -10.29
N TYR A 140 -17.87 -13.79 -9.25
CA TYR A 140 -17.94 -12.40 -8.81
C TYR A 140 -16.64 -11.91 -8.17
N VAL A 141 -16.47 -10.58 -8.17
CA VAL A 141 -15.49 -9.87 -7.35
C VAL A 141 -16.19 -8.87 -6.42
N ASP A 142 -15.54 -8.57 -5.30
CA ASP A 142 -16.10 -7.71 -4.27
C ASP A 142 -15.93 -6.23 -4.64
N VAL A 143 -14.76 -5.86 -5.18
CA VAL A 143 -14.48 -4.51 -5.68
C VAL A 143 -13.86 -4.58 -7.07
N PHE A 144 -14.31 -3.73 -7.99
CA PHE A 144 -13.74 -3.62 -9.33
C PHE A 144 -13.29 -2.19 -9.60
N PHE A 145 -12.00 -2.00 -9.90
CA PHE A 145 -11.43 -0.68 -10.08
C PHE A 145 -11.18 -0.30 -11.54
N ASN A 146 -11.40 0.98 -11.87
CA ASN A 146 -10.74 1.61 -13.00
C ASN A 146 -9.27 1.85 -12.60
N HIS A 147 -8.35 1.18 -13.29
CA HIS A 147 -6.94 1.07 -12.90
C HIS A 147 -6.14 2.30 -13.30
N ALA A 148 -5.30 2.80 -12.37
CA ALA A 148 -4.31 3.84 -12.62
C ALA A 148 -4.90 5.10 -13.29
N VAL A 149 -6.00 5.62 -12.73
CA VAL A 149 -6.63 6.85 -13.22
C VAL A 149 -5.72 8.04 -12.92
N ASN A 150 -5.31 8.72 -13.99
CA ASN A 150 -4.47 9.92 -13.94
C ASN A 150 -4.97 11.01 -14.90
N ASP A 151 -6.21 10.88 -15.34
CA ASP A 151 -6.88 11.86 -16.20
C ASP A 151 -8.36 11.90 -15.87
N VAL A 152 -8.88 13.10 -15.60
CA VAL A 152 -10.28 13.35 -15.29
C VAL A 152 -11.19 12.96 -16.46
N GLU A 153 -10.72 13.04 -17.71
CA GLU A 153 -11.51 12.64 -18.87
C GLU A 153 -11.88 11.14 -18.85
N ARG A 154 -11.07 10.30 -18.21
CA ARG A 154 -11.41 8.88 -18.01
C ARG A 154 -12.57 8.69 -17.04
N LEU A 155 -12.76 9.62 -16.10
CA LEU A 155 -13.85 9.60 -15.12
C LEU A 155 -15.17 10.10 -15.70
N LYS A 156 -15.14 10.78 -16.85
CA LYS A 156 -16.31 11.26 -17.59
C LYS A 156 -16.85 10.24 -18.61
N ASN A 157 -16.20 9.08 -18.73
CA ASN A 157 -16.63 8.04 -19.66
C ASN A 157 -17.96 7.42 -19.21
N GLU A 158 -19.07 7.79 -19.86
CA GLU A 158 -20.41 7.28 -19.56
C GLU A 158 -20.53 5.75 -19.72
N GLU A 159 -19.75 5.16 -20.64
CA GLU A 159 -19.69 3.72 -20.86
C GLU A 159 -19.19 2.95 -19.61
N TRP A 160 -18.36 3.61 -18.76
CA TRP A 160 -17.95 3.01 -17.48
C TRP A 160 -19.15 2.82 -16.55
N PHE A 161 -20.04 3.78 -16.47
CA PHE A 161 -21.20 3.71 -15.58
C PHE A 161 -22.25 2.74 -16.13
N GLU A 162 -22.47 2.71 -17.44
CA GLU A 162 -23.31 1.70 -18.08
C GLU A 162 -22.77 0.27 -17.82
N PHE A 163 -21.47 0.07 -17.97
CA PHE A 163 -20.81 -1.18 -17.63
C PHE A 163 -21.01 -1.55 -16.15
N ALA A 164 -20.82 -0.58 -15.24
CA ALA A 164 -20.92 -0.81 -13.80
C ALA A 164 -22.35 -1.25 -13.41
N GLU A 165 -23.38 -0.57 -13.92
CA GLU A 165 -24.77 -0.97 -13.69
C GLU A 165 -25.06 -2.39 -14.20
N LYS A 166 -24.65 -2.71 -15.42
CA LYS A 166 -24.84 -4.04 -16.01
C LYS A 166 -24.09 -5.13 -15.23
N ALA A 167 -22.89 -4.86 -14.76
CA ALA A 167 -22.09 -5.82 -14.00
C ALA A 167 -22.67 -6.05 -12.60
N LYS A 168 -23.15 -5.00 -11.90
CA LYS A 168 -23.89 -5.11 -10.64
C LYS A 168 -25.19 -5.92 -10.82
N ALA A 169 -25.98 -5.58 -11.84
CA ALA A 169 -27.24 -6.28 -12.12
C ALA A 169 -27.06 -7.78 -12.41
N ARG A 170 -25.90 -8.17 -12.97
CA ARG A 170 -25.55 -9.58 -13.23
C ARG A 170 -24.89 -10.27 -12.03
N GLY A 171 -24.70 -9.57 -10.92
CA GLY A 171 -24.05 -10.10 -9.73
C GLY A 171 -22.54 -10.35 -9.86
N LYS A 172 -21.89 -9.83 -10.93
CA LYS A 172 -20.46 -10.03 -11.20
C LYS A 172 -19.56 -9.13 -10.37
N VAL A 173 -20.04 -7.96 -9.95
CA VAL A 173 -19.31 -6.99 -9.14
C VAL A 173 -20.23 -6.46 -8.05
N ARG A 174 -19.72 -6.36 -6.83
CA ARG A 174 -20.49 -5.78 -5.70
C ARG A 174 -20.33 -4.27 -5.64
N TYR A 175 -19.08 -3.77 -5.70
CA TYR A 175 -18.75 -2.35 -5.57
C TYR A 175 -17.73 -1.92 -6.62
N PHE A 176 -17.77 -0.64 -6.97
CA PHE A 176 -16.88 -0.07 -7.96
C PHE A 176 -15.98 1.00 -7.35
N GLY A 177 -14.80 1.16 -7.95
CA GLY A 177 -13.83 2.13 -7.50
C GLY A 177 -12.88 2.61 -8.58
N MET A 178 -11.96 3.49 -8.16
CA MET A 178 -10.79 3.88 -8.95
C MET A 178 -9.51 3.61 -8.18
N SER A 179 -8.42 3.34 -8.89
CA SER A 179 -7.08 3.41 -8.32
C SER A 179 -6.28 4.52 -8.99
N GLY A 180 -5.41 5.20 -8.23
CA GLY A 180 -4.59 6.28 -8.76
C GLY A 180 -3.25 6.42 -8.03
N HIS A 181 -2.20 6.75 -8.80
CA HIS A 181 -0.83 6.87 -8.28
C HIS A 181 0.09 7.77 -9.12
N ALA A 182 -0.45 8.60 -10.01
CA ALA A 182 0.34 9.46 -10.87
C ALA A 182 0.06 10.96 -10.61
N GLY A 183 0.72 11.86 -11.33
CA GLY A 183 0.82 13.29 -11.01
C GLY A 183 -0.48 14.08 -10.93
N ARG A 184 -1.56 13.59 -11.57
CA ARG A 184 -2.89 14.22 -11.53
C ARG A 184 -3.87 13.50 -10.58
N LEU A 185 -3.33 12.77 -9.58
CA LEU A 185 -4.17 12.03 -8.64
C LEU A 185 -5.14 12.94 -7.88
N THR A 186 -4.68 14.08 -7.40
CA THR A 186 -5.53 15.03 -6.66
C THR A 186 -6.71 15.51 -7.50
N ASP A 187 -6.48 15.88 -8.77
CA ASP A 187 -7.55 16.32 -9.68
C ASP A 187 -8.59 15.21 -9.89
N CYS A 188 -8.11 13.97 -10.06
CA CYS A 188 -8.98 12.81 -10.26
C CYS A 188 -9.78 12.48 -8.99
N VAL A 189 -9.16 12.53 -7.82
CA VAL A 189 -9.84 12.28 -6.54
C VAL A 189 -10.86 13.38 -6.26
N GLU A 190 -10.51 14.65 -6.47
CA GLU A 190 -11.42 15.77 -6.29
C GLU A 190 -12.67 15.61 -7.17
N TYR A 191 -12.47 15.38 -8.47
CA TYR A 191 -13.58 15.16 -9.39
C TYR A 191 -14.46 13.96 -8.98
N ALA A 192 -13.84 12.85 -8.61
CA ALA A 192 -14.56 11.64 -8.20
C ALA A 192 -15.35 11.83 -6.90
N VAL A 193 -14.80 12.56 -5.94
CA VAL A 193 -15.48 12.89 -4.67
C VAL A 193 -16.62 13.87 -4.90
N ASP A 194 -16.43 14.92 -5.72
CA ASP A 194 -17.46 15.92 -6.00
C ASP A 194 -18.70 15.31 -6.65
N HIS A 195 -18.49 14.36 -7.55
CA HIS A 195 -19.56 13.70 -8.29
C HIS A 195 -20.03 12.38 -7.66
N ASP A 196 -19.48 11.98 -6.51
CA ASP A 196 -19.81 10.72 -5.80
C ASP A 196 -19.75 9.46 -6.69
N LEU A 197 -18.66 9.33 -7.46
CA LEU A 197 -18.58 8.34 -8.54
C LEU A 197 -18.30 6.91 -8.07
N PHE A 198 -17.69 6.72 -6.90
CA PHE A 198 -17.15 5.43 -6.48
C PHE A 198 -17.46 5.07 -5.03
N ASP A 199 -17.54 3.76 -4.79
CA ASP A 199 -17.71 3.20 -3.45
C ASP A 199 -16.38 3.09 -2.70
N VAL A 200 -15.28 2.84 -3.43
CA VAL A 200 -13.92 2.62 -2.88
C VAL A 200 -12.88 3.32 -3.75
N MET A 201 -11.85 3.88 -3.13
CA MET A 201 -10.68 4.44 -3.81
C MET A 201 -9.40 3.79 -3.29
N LEU A 202 -8.54 3.31 -4.20
CA LEU A 202 -7.21 2.77 -3.91
C LEU A 202 -6.17 3.81 -4.29
N LEU A 203 -5.63 4.52 -3.30
CA LEU A 203 -4.84 5.72 -3.50
C LEU A 203 -3.39 5.54 -3.07
N ALA A 204 -2.45 5.98 -3.92
CA ALA A 204 -1.05 6.07 -3.52
C ALA A 204 -0.91 7.16 -2.47
N THR A 205 -0.49 6.77 -1.28
CA THR A 205 -0.18 7.68 -0.18
C THR A 205 0.83 7.04 0.77
N ASN A 206 1.73 7.85 1.30
CA ASN A 206 2.76 7.44 2.25
C ASN A 206 3.15 8.64 3.14
N PHE A 207 4.00 8.40 4.13
CA PHE A 207 4.42 9.46 5.05
C PHE A 207 5.11 10.65 4.34
N GLY A 208 5.79 10.43 3.21
CA GLY A 208 6.46 11.48 2.44
C GLY A 208 5.53 12.36 1.61
N ASP A 209 4.25 12.00 1.48
CA ASP A 209 3.23 12.79 0.80
C ASP A 209 2.37 13.60 1.79
N ASP A 210 2.53 13.37 3.09
CA ASP A 210 1.73 13.98 4.14
C ASP A 210 2.43 15.21 4.76
N PRO A 211 1.86 16.42 4.67
CA PRO A 211 2.40 17.62 5.32
C PRO A 211 2.67 17.42 6.82
N ALA A 212 1.82 16.65 7.52
CA ALA A 212 1.97 16.41 8.95
C ALA A 212 3.28 15.67 9.33
N PHE A 213 3.86 14.89 8.41
CA PHE A 213 5.17 14.30 8.61
C PHE A 213 6.26 15.36 8.68
N TYR A 214 6.23 16.30 7.73
CA TYR A 214 7.24 17.36 7.64
C TYR A 214 7.10 18.41 8.75
N GLU A 215 5.91 18.69 9.26
CA GLU A 215 5.71 19.57 10.42
C GLU A 215 6.47 19.08 11.66
N ARG A 216 6.60 17.78 11.83
CA ARG A 216 7.37 17.16 12.92
C ARG A 216 8.87 17.12 12.66
N PHE A 217 9.26 17.24 11.41
CA PHE A 217 10.63 17.00 10.96
C PHE A 217 11.43 18.27 10.65
N THR A 218 10.78 19.33 10.18
CA THR A 218 11.43 20.35 9.36
C THR A 218 11.86 21.62 10.01
N ARG A 219 12.23 21.66 11.24
CA ARG A 219 13.01 22.83 11.67
C ARG A 219 14.44 22.87 11.09
N SER A 220 14.83 21.88 10.27
CA SER A 220 16.22 21.71 9.80
C SER A 220 16.40 21.34 8.32
N PHE A 221 15.34 21.12 7.54
CA PHE A 221 15.43 20.69 6.15
C PHE A 221 14.33 21.29 5.29
N ASP A 222 14.68 21.75 4.08
CA ASP A 222 13.76 22.27 3.06
C ASP A 222 12.98 21.15 2.32
N MET A 223 12.38 20.22 3.06
CA MET A 223 11.58 19.14 2.49
C MET A 223 10.12 19.54 2.43
N VAL A 224 9.46 19.32 1.30
CA VAL A 224 8.06 19.65 1.06
C VAL A 224 7.27 18.39 0.74
N ALA A 225 6.07 18.28 1.30
CA ALA A 225 5.13 17.21 0.96
C ALA A 225 4.70 17.30 -0.50
N ASN A 226 4.73 16.17 -1.21
CA ASN A 226 4.44 16.12 -2.64
C ASN A 226 2.95 16.28 -2.96
N GLN A 227 2.05 15.84 -2.10
CA GLN A 227 0.60 15.82 -2.32
C GLN A 227 -0.15 16.55 -1.19
N GLN A 228 0.12 17.84 -1.02
CA GLN A 228 -0.44 18.66 0.06
C GLN A 228 -1.98 18.68 0.10
N GLY A 229 -2.65 18.53 -1.03
CA GLY A 229 -4.11 18.51 -1.13
C GLY A 229 -4.76 17.17 -0.81
N LEU A 230 -4.03 16.06 -0.95
CA LEU A 230 -4.61 14.72 -0.86
C LEU A 230 -5.23 14.39 0.52
N PRO A 231 -4.64 14.72 1.68
CA PRO A 231 -5.27 14.46 2.97
C PRO A 231 -6.64 15.11 3.13
N LYS A 232 -6.84 16.34 2.62
CA LYS A 232 -8.13 17.03 2.65
C LYS A 232 -9.17 16.34 1.78
N LEU A 233 -8.77 15.87 0.61
CA LEU A 233 -9.65 15.13 -0.30
C LEU A 233 -10.04 13.77 0.26
N MET A 234 -9.12 13.07 0.92
CA MET A 234 -9.42 11.83 1.62
C MET A 234 -10.41 12.06 2.77
N ALA A 235 -10.27 13.15 3.54
CA ALA A 235 -11.23 13.50 4.57
C ALA A 235 -12.62 13.76 3.99
N ARG A 236 -12.73 14.51 2.88
CA ARG A 236 -14.00 14.71 2.15
C ARG A 236 -14.62 13.41 1.62
N ALA A 237 -13.77 12.48 1.14
CA ALA A 237 -14.23 11.16 0.73
C ALA A 237 -14.81 10.37 1.91
N LYS A 238 -14.20 10.47 3.09
CA LYS A 238 -14.71 9.84 4.32
C LYS A 238 -16.04 10.45 4.78
N GLU A 239 -16.26 11.74 4.62
CA GLU A 239 -17.57 12.39 4.90
C GLU A 239 -18.69 11.82 4.02
N LYS A 240 -18.36 11.34 2.82
CA LYS A 240 -19.28 10.66 1.91
C LYS A 240 -19.28 9.13 2.10
N ASP A 241 -18.64 8.64 3.13
CA ASP A 241 -18.50 7.22 3.45
C ASP A 241 -17.87 6.37 2.32
N ILE A 242 -16.98 6.97 1.53
CA ILE A 242 -16.19 6.27 0.51
C ILE A 242 -15.06 5.53 1.21
N GLY A 243 -14.86 4.24 0.88
CA GLY A 243 -13.76 3.43 1.39
C GLY A 243 -12.42 3.88 0.83
N ILE A 244 -11.41 4.10 1.67
CA ILE A 244 -10.07 4.50 1.26
C ILE A 244 -9.07 3.41 1.61
N VAL A 245 -8.47 2.82 0.57
CA VAL A 245 -7.37 1.86 0.67
C VAL A 245 -6.08 2.57 0.29
N ALA A 246 -5.09 2.55 1.17
CA ALA A 246 -3.78 3.11 0.87
C ALA A 246 -2.88 2.10 0.15
N MET A 247 -2.16 2.53 -0.88
CA MET A 247 -1.09 1.76 -1.53
C MET A 247 0.20 2.58 -1.62
N LYS A 248 1.32 1.93 -1.99
CA LYS A 248 2.66 2.53 -2.09
C LYS A 248 3.13 3.14 -0.77
N VAL A 249 2.71 2.53 0.32
CA VAL A 249 2.89 3.02 1.70
C VAL A 249 4.35 3.10 2.15
N LEU A 250 5.24 2.33 1.52
CA LEU A 250 6.68 2.30 1.82
C LEU A 250 7.49 3.36 1.06
N ARG A 251 6.87 4.30 0.37
CA ARG A 251 7.54 5.37 -0.37
C ARG A 251 8.64 4.88 -1.33
N GLY A 252 8.56 3.68 -1.88
CA GLY A 252 9.54 3.10 -2.79
C GLY A 252 10.45 2.05 -2.16
N ALA A 253 10.19 1.68 -0.97
CA ALA A 253 10.64 0.53 -0.22
C ALA A 253 11.98 -0.04 -0.56
N LYS A 254 12.89 -0.29 -0.68
CA LYS A 254 14.15 -1.01 -0.96
C LYS A 254 15.23 -0.18 -1.66
N LEU A 255 14.98 1.12 -1.80
CA LEU A 255 15.99 2.05 -2.29
C LEU A 255 17.23 2.09 -1.39
N ASN A 256 17.06 1.79 -0.10
CA ASN A 256 18.13 1.69 0.87
C ASN A 256 17.92 0.51 1.80
N ASP A 257 19.01 -0.10 2.22
CA ASP A 257 18.98 -1.12 3.26
C ASP A 257 18.78 -0.45 4.63
N MET A 258 17.60 -0.59 5.20
CA MET A 258 17.24 -0.02 6.49
C MET A 258 17.68 -0.88 7.68
N ARG A 259 18.08 -2.15 7.47
CA ARG A 259 18.48 -3.07 8.55
C ARG A 259 19.51 -2.53 9.55
N PRO A 260 20.49 -1.67 9.15
CA PRO A 260 21.41 -1.06 10.11
C PRO A 260 20.75 -0.12 11.13
N TYR A 261 19.53 0.32 10.87
CA TYR A 261 18.77 1.27 11.69
C TYR A 261 17.58 0.60 12.40
N GLU A 262 17.32 -0.66 12.09
CA GLU A 262 16.18 -1.44 12.60
C GLU A 262 16.56 -2.22 13.86
N ASN A 263 15.55 -2.53 14.67
CA ASN A 263 15.66 -3.37 15.85
C ASN A 263 14.59 -4.47 15.79
N GLU A 264 14.73 -5.50 16.61
CA GLU A 264 13.72 -6.56 16.70
C GLU A 264 12.35 -5.98 17.07
N GLY A 265 11.34 -6.25 16.22
CA GLY A 265 9.96 -5.74 16.37
C GLY A 265 9.76 -4.29 15.94
N LEU A 266 10.80 -3.64 15.37
CA LEU A 266 10.72 -2.28 14.85
C LEU A 266 11.43 -2.18 13.51
N THR A 267 10.72 -2.50 12.42
CA THR A 267 11.26 -2.34 11.06
C THR A 267 10.74 -1.07 10.41
N TYR A 268 11.45 -0.59 9.40
CA TYR A 268 11.02 0.53 8.57
C TYR A 268 9.64 0.28 7.95
N SER A 269 9.42 -0.94 7.45
CA SER A 269 8.15 -1.33 6.84
C SER A 269 6.99 -1.23 7.84
N GLN A 270 7.20 -1.69 9.07
CA GLN A 270 6.20 -1.58 10.13
C GLN A 270 5.94 -0.12 10.53
N ALA A 271 6.99 0.70 10.64
CA ALA A 271 6.85 2.13 10.94
C ALA A 271 6.02 2.85 9.87
N ALA A 272 6.30 2.60 8.58
CA ALA A 272 5.56 3.18 7.45
C ALA A 272 4.09 2.71 7.43
N CYS A 273 3.84 1.42 7.66
CA CYS A 273 2.48 0.89 7.76
C CYS A 273 1.72 1.49 8.95
N ARG A 274 2.36 1.62 10.14
CA ARG A 274 1.74 2.27 11.30
C ARG A 274 1.40 3.72 11.03
N TRP A 275 2.27 4.47 10.34
CA TRP A 275 1.97 5.84 9.94
C TRP A 275 0.65 5.91 9.15
N ILE A 276 0.52 5.08 8.13
CA ILE A 276 -0.67 5.05 7.28
C ILE A 276 -1.91 4.61 8.06
N LEU A 277 -1.83 3.58 8.88
CA LEU A 277 -2.96 3.07 9.66
C LEU A 277 -3.43 4.03 10.75
N ASN A 278 -2.60 5.01 11.12
CA ASN A 278 -2.98 6.10 12.05
C ASN A 278 -3.57 7.31 11.32
N ASN A 279 -3.61 7.33 9.99
CA ASN A 279 -4.26 8.40 9.22
C ASN A 279 -5.78 8.17 9.23
N PRO A 280 -6.58 9.11 9.79
CA PRO A 280 -8.04 8.96 9.87
C PRO A 280 -8.73 8.96 8.50
N GLY A 281 -8.05 9.40 7.45
CA GLY A 281 -8.52 9.36 6.07
C GLY A 281 -8.36 7.99 5.40
N VAL A 282 -7.75 6.99 6.07
CA VAL A 282 -7.47 5.66 5.51
C VAL A 282 -8.23 4.60 6.29
N ASP A 283 -8.89 3.67 5.60
CA ASP A 283 -9.50 2.50 6.23
C ASP A 283 -8.49 1.38 6.41
N ASN A 284 -7.84 0.96 5.33
CA ASN A 284 -6.82 -0.09 5.36
C ASN A 284 -5.70 0.20 4.34
N LEU A 285 -4.66 -0.60 4.37
CA LEU A 285 -3.59 -0.53 3.38
C LEU A 285 -3.44 -1.85 2.63
N VAL A 286 -2.98 -1.74 1.38
CA VAL A 286 -2.54 -2.87 0.55
C VAL A 286 -1.03 -2.75 0.34
N ILE A 287 -0.33 -3.83 0.64
CA ILE A 287 1.11 -3.94 0.45
C ILE A 287 1.46 -5.25 -0.24
N THR A 288 2.40 -5.20 -1.19
CA THR A 288 2.87 -6.38 -1.91
C THR A 288 3.61 -7.34 -0.97
N MET A 289 3.19 -8.61 -0.95
CA MET A 289 3.77 -9.67 -0.14
C MET A 289 4.26 -10.80 -1.05
N ARG A 290 5.58 -11.05 -1.10
CA ARG A 290 6.21 -12.00 -2.00
C ARG A 290 6.55 -13.35 -1.36
N ASN A 291 6.62 -13.36 -0.04
CA ASN A 291 6.96 -14.54 0.74
C ASN A 291 6.30 -14.45 2.13
N ARG A 292 6.44 -15.53 2.93
CA ARG A 292 5.84 -15.62 4.27
C ARG A 292 6.44 -14.62 5.26
N ASP A 293 7.74 -14.39 5.16
CA ASP A 293 8.44 -13.50 6.08
C ASP A 293 7.95 -12.04 5.90
N GLU A 294 7.67 -11.61 4.65
CA GLU A 294 7.06 -10.31 4.38
C GLU A 294 5.62 -10.23 4.90
N VAL A 295 4.83 -11.31 4.81
CA VAL A 295 3.49 -11.36 5.43
C VAL A 295 3.60 -11.12 6.93
N ASP A 296 4.47 -11.87 7.59
CA ASP A 296 4.64 -11.81 9.05
C ASP A 296 5.20 -10.46 9.50
N GLU A 297 6.18 -9.92 8.77
CA GLU A 297 6.76 -8.59 9.03
C GLU A 297 5.68 -7.50 8.97
N PHE A 298 4.92 -7.43 7.85
CA PHE A 298 3.95 -6.34 7.67
C PHE A 298 2.77 -6.45 8.63
N LEU A 299 2.36 -7.66 9.00
CA LEU A 299 1.34 -7.87 10.02
C LEU A 299 1.78 -7.42 11.43
N GLY A 300 3.07 -7.24 11.67
CA GLY A 300 3.57 -6.58 12.87
C GLY A 300 3.04 -5.14 13.07
N ALA A 301 2.55 -4.50 11.99
CA ALA A 301 1.90 -3.19 12.06
C ALA A 301 0.37 -3.26 12.28
N SER A 302 -0.27 -4.43 12.11
CA SER A 302 -1.71 -4.59 12.28
C SER A 302 -2.15 -4.28 13.71
N GLY A 303 -3.35 -3.76 13.86
CA GLY A 303 -3.90 -3.33 15.15
C GLY A 303 -3.52 -1.91 15.51
N GLY A 304 -2.63 -1.28 14.75
CA GLY A 304 -2.34 0.14 14.77
C GLY A 304 -2.08 0.70 16.17
N SER A 305 -0.95 0.36 16.80
CA SER A 305 -0.45 1.18 17.90
C SER A 305 -0.09 2.57 17.35
N ARG A 306 -0.22 3.60 18.20
CA ARG A 306 0.20 4.96 17.87
C ARG A 306 1.63 4.95 17.32
N VAL A 307 1.90 5.75 16.28
CA VAL A 307 3.25 6.00 15.78
C VAL A 307 4.14 6.48 16.92
N THR A 308 5.21 5.75 17.19
CA THR A 308 6.17 6.05 18.27
C THR A 308 7.26 7.00 17.79
N ASP A 309 8.04 7.56 18.73
CA ASP A 309 9.21 8.37 18.36
C ASP A 309 10.25 7.53 17.60
N ALA A 310 10.42 6.26 17.96
CA ALA A 310 11.32 5.34 17.25
C ALA A 310 10.82 5.03 15.82
N ASP A 311 9.51 4.90 15.58
CA ASP A 311 8.97 4.83 14.23
C ASP A 311 9.33 6.09 13.44
N MET A 312 9.16 7.27 14.05
CA MET A 312 9.47 8.55 13.42
C MET A 312 10.95 8.67 13.07
N GLU A 313 11.86 8.20 13.92
CA GLU A 313 13.30 8.19 13.65
C GLU A 313 13.63 7.34 12.42
N LEU A 314 13.03 6.14 12.28
CA LEU A 314 13.21 5.30 11.10
C LEU A 314 12.68 5.97 9.81
N LEU A 315 11.48 6.55 9.87
CA LEU A 315 10.89 7.24 8.72
C LEU A 315 11.72 8.46 8.28
N GLN A 316 12.21 9.22 9.26
CA GLN A 316 13.09 10.35 9.01
C GLN A 316 14.44 9.93 8.44
N GLN A 317 15.03 8.85 8.96
CA GLN A 317 16.28 8.31 8.44
C GLN A 317 16.12 7.85 6.98
N TYR A 318 15.03 7.13 6.67
CA TYR A 318 14.73 6.74 5.31
C TYR A 318 14.53 7.97 4.39
N ALA A 319 13.79 8.99 4.84
CA ALA A 319 13.59 10.20 4.08
C ALA A 319 14.92 10.89 3.74
N LYS A 320 15.83 11.02 4.70
CA LYS A 320 17.19 11.59 4.48
C LYS A 320 17.98 10.80 3.44
N LEU A 321 17.94 9.47 3.50
CA LEU A 321 18.69 8.60 2.59
C LEU A 321 18.16 8.60 1.16
N THR A 322 16.87 8.88 0.97
CA THR A 322 16.19 8.73 -0.32
C THR A 322 15.81 10.03 -0.98
N ASP A 323 15.94 11.17 -0.30
CA ASP A 323 15.37 12.44 -0.73
C ASP A 323 15.90 12.90 -2.10
N ALA A 324 17.19 12.79 -2.34
CA ALA A 324 17.84 13.18 -3.59
C ALA A 324 17.94 12.05 -4.64
N SER A 325 17.42 10.85 -4.36
CA SER A 325 17.58 9.68 -5.24
C SER A 325 16.29 9.05 -5.70
N TYR A 326 15.18 9.32 -5.00
CA TYR A 326 13.89 8.65 -5.23
C TYR A 326 12.88 9.56 -5.91
N CYS A 327 12.46 9.18 -7.13
CA CYS A 327 11.34 9.84 -7.81
C CYS A 327 10.03 9.56 -7.06
N ARG A 328 9.35 10.64 -6.61
CA ARG A 328 8.13 10.55 -5.80
C ARG A 328 7.00 9.92 -6.60
N ASN A 329 6.22 9.08 -5.94
CA ASN A 329 4.93 8.69 -6.48
C ASN A 329 4.08 9.95 -6.69
N VAL A 330 3.18 9.91 -7.66
CA VAL A 330 2.26 11.01 -7.99
C VAL A 330 2.92 12.35 -8.31
N CYS A 331 4.23 12.35 -8.69
CA CYS A 331 4.94 13.51 -9.19
C CYS A 331 5.21 13.35 -10.70
N ASN A 332 5.02 14.43 -11.45
CA ASN A 332 5.36 14.54 -12.88
C ASN A 332 5.87 15.93 -13.26
N ASP A 333 6.38 16.71 -12.29
CA ASP A 333 6.79 18.10 -12.49
C ASP A 333 7.78 18.28 -13.65
N CYS A 334 8.71 17.34 -13.83
CA CYS A 334 9.71 17.39 -14.88
C CYS A 334 9.21 16.92 -16.27
N GLU A 335 8.07 16.22 -16.36
CA GLU A 335 7.58 15.66 -17.63
C GLU A 335 7.13 16.75 -18.60
N GLY A 336 6.55 17.84 -18.09
CA GLY A 336 6.13 18.99 -18.91
C GLY A 336 7.28 19.73 -19.59
N SER A 337 8.51 19.59 -19.11
CA SER A 337 9.70 20.18 -19.73
C SER A 337 10.33 19.31 -20.83
N CYS A 338 9.90 18.03 -20.94
CA CYS A 338 10.48 17.09 -21.89
C CYS A 338 9.97 17.32 -23.32
N PRO A 339 10.82 17.71 -24.29
CA PRO A 339 10.37 17.94 -25.68
C PRO A 339 9.96 16.66 -26.40
N TYR A 340 10.28 15.49 -25.86
CA TYR A 340 9.94 14.17 -26.39
C TYR A 340 8.81 13.50 -25.65
N HIS A 341 8.18 14.16 -24.68
CA HIS A 341 7.09 13.64 -23.86
C HIS A 341 7.38 12.28 -23.21
N VAL A 342 8.63 12.08 -22.79
CA VAL A 342 9.07 10.86 -22.10
C VAL A 342 8.39 10.79 -20.74
N PRO A 343 7.73 9.66 -20.40
CA PRO A 343 7.07 9.48 -19.08
C PRO A 343 8.11 9.17 -18.00
N ILE A 344 8.83 10.20 -17.58
CA ILE A 344 10.03 10.12 -16.73
C ILE A 344 9.72 9.38 -15.42
N ALA A 345 8.60 9.72 -14.77
CA ALA A 345 8.20 9.10 -13.50
C ALA A 345 7.96 7.58 -13.65
N ASP A 346 7.33 7.15 -14.74
CA ASP A 346 7.09 5.73 -15.00
C ASP A 346 8.38 5.00 -15.34
N ILE A 347 9.27 5.60 -16.14
CA ILE A 347 10.58 5.03 -16.46
C ILE A 347 11.42 4.79 -15.20
N LEU A 348 11.47 5.78 -14.31
CA LEU A 348 12.19 5.64 -13.04
C LEU A 348 11.55 4.61 -12.10
N ARG A 349 10.25 4.40 -12.20
CA ARG A 349 9.56 3.31 -11.50
C ARG A 349 9.95 1.93 -12.04
N MET A 350 10.03 1.78 -13.38
CA MET A 350 10.51 0.52 -13.98
C MET A 350 11.97 0.26 -13.60
N ARG A 351 12.80 1.30 -13.57
CA ARG A 351 14.17 1.20 -13.04
C ARG A 351 14.18 0.66 -11.61
N MET A 352 13.33 1.19 -10.73
CA MET A 352 13.21 0.74 -9.34
C MET A 352 12.89 -0.77 -9.25
N TYR A 353 11.99 -1.28 -10.09
CA TYR A 353 11.69 -2.72 -10.11
C TYR A 353 12.94 -3.55 -10.44
N ALA A 354 13.76 -3.10 -11.39
CA ALA A 354 14.98 -3.81 -11.76
C ALA A 354 16.08 -3.66 -10.69
N THR A 355 16.41 -2.42 -10.28
CA THR A 355 17.60 -2.13 -9.46
C THR A 355 17.38 -2.36 -7.98
N ASP A 356 16.17 -2.05 -7.47
CA ASP A 356 15.92 -2.05 -6.04
C ASP A 356 15.21 -3.33 -5.59
N TYR A 357 14.32 -3.86 -6.43
CA TYR A 357 13.64 -5.13 -6.17
C TYR A 357 14.32 -6.34 -6.81
N GLY A 358 15.26 -6.14 -7.75
CA GLY A 358 15.93 -7.20 -8.47
C GLY A 358 15.03 -7.94 -9.47
N ASP A 359 13.87 -7.38 -9.79
CA ASP A 359 12.88 -8.01 -10.67
C ASP A 359 12.96 -7.47 -12.10
N TYR A 360 14.02 -7.88 -12.79
CA TYR A 360 14.27 -7.46 -14.18
C TYR A 360 13.18 -7.91 -15.16
N ALA A 361 12.56 -9.04 -14.90
CA ALA A 361 11.52 -9.57 -15.79
C ALA A 361 10.28 -8.68 -15.76
N VAL A 362 9.79 -8.35 -14.58
CA VAL A 362 8.69 -7.41 -14.39
C VAL A 362 9.06 -6.03 -14.94
N ALA A 363 10.26 -5.52 -14.63
CA ALA A 363 10.70 -4.21 -15.09
C ALA A 363 10.68 -4.09 -16.62
N ARG A 364 11.20 -5.08 -17.35
CA ARG A 364 11.20 -5.11 -18.82
C ARG A 364 9.80 -5.24 -19.39
N ASN A 365 8.98 -6.12 -18.81
CA ASN A 365 7.61 -6.31 -19.27
C ASN A 365 6.79 -5.02 -19.12
N GLU A 366 6.90 -4.35 -17.98
CA GLU A 366 6.20 -3.08 -17.76
C GLU A 366 6.77 -1.94 -18.64
N TYR A 367 8.09 -1.91 -18.83
CA TYR A 367 8.74 -0.94 -19.71
C TYR A 367 8.31 -1.08 -21.17
N ALA A 368 8.14 -2.31 -21.65
CA ALA A 368 7.67 -2.60 -23.01
C ALA A 368 6.21 -2.18 -23.27
N LYS A 369 5.42 -1.97 -22.21
CA LYS A 369 4.02 -1.52 -22.30
C LYS A 369 3.86 0.00 -22.39
N LEU A 370 4.94 0.77 -22.21
CA LEU A 370 4.90 2.22 -22.27
C LEU A 370 4.68 2.68 -23.71
N ASP A 371 3.73 3.59 -23.93
CA ASP A 371 3.46 4.20 -25.24
C ASP A 371 4.66 5.00 -25.78
N ALA A 372 5.43 5.61 -24.85
CA ALA A 372 6.69 6.28 -25.12
C ALA A 372 7.76 5.78 -24.16
N ASN A 373 8.99 5.63 -24.64
CA ASN A 373 10.10 5.15 -23.85
C ASN A 373 11.26 6.17 -23.78
N ALA A 374 12.35 5.83 -23.09
CA ALA A 374 13.47 6.73 -22.87
C ALA A 374 14.54 6.67 -23.96
N ALA A 375 14.28 6.10 -25.15
CA ALA A 375 15.25 6.10 -26.25
C ALA A 375 15.74 7.54 -26.63
N PRO A 376 14.87 8.58 -26.68
CA PRO A 376 15.33 9.95 -26.95
C PRO A 376 16.31 10.48 -25.91
N CYS A 377 16.30 9.97 -24.68
CA CYS A 377 17.19 10.42 -23.62
C CYS A 377 18.68 10.06 -23.88
N LEU A 378 18.95 9.08 -24.74
CA LEU A 378 20.32 8.69 -25.11
C LEU A 378 21.07 9.76 -25.90
N SER A 379 20.37 10.67 -26.56
CA SER A 379 20.92 11.74 -27.39
C SER A 379 20.30 13.11 -27.10
N CYS A 380 19.66 13.28 -25.96
CA CYS A 380 19.01 14.52 -25.59
C CYS A 380 20.06 15.57 -25.19
N ASP A 381 20.19 16.62 -26.01
CA ASP A 381 21.00 17.78 -25.69
C ASP A 381 20.25 18.75 -24.76
N GLY A 382 20.93 19.24 -23.71
CA GLY A 382 20.39 20.25 -22.79
C GLY A 382 19.59 19.71 -21.62
N SER A 383 19.08 18.49 -21.65
CA SER A 383 18.43 17.79 -20.53
C SER A 383 17.46 18.67 -19.69
N PRO A 384 16.43 19.30 -20.30
CA PRO A 384 15.60 20.31 -19.62
C PRO A 384 14.83 19.76 -18.40
N CYS A 385 14.66 18.45 -18.33
CA CYS A 385 14.04 17.78 -17.19
C CYS A 385 14.89 17.81 -15.92
N ARG A 386 16.21 18.06 -16.04
CA ARG A 386 17.11 18.16 -14.88
C ARG A 386 16.75 19.34 -14.00
N ASP A 387 16.60 20.52 -14.64
CA ASP A 387 16.29 21.76 -13.92
C ASP A 387 14.81 21.85 -13.51
N ALA A 388 13.97 21.03 -14.11
CA ALA A 388 12.54 20.98 -13.82
C ALA A 388 12.17 19.99 -12.69
N CYS A 389 13.14 19.22 -12.18
CA CYS A 389 12.87 18.33 -11.04
C CYS A 389 12.86 19.12 -9.74
N THR A 390 11.69 19.33 -9.14
CA THR A 390 11.52 20.04 -7.86
C THR A 390 12.34 19.43 -6.71
N PHE A 391 12.71 18.15 -6.82
CA PHE A 391 13.46 17.40 -5.80
C PHE A 391 14.94 17.23 -6.14
N GLU A 392 15.45 17.93 -7.16
CA GLU A 392 16.84 17.90 -7.59
C GLU A 392 17.38 16.48 -7.92
N ILE A 393 16.49 15.54 -8.22
CA ILE A 393 16.86 14.18 -8.61
C ILE A 393 17.52 14.26 -10.00
N PRO A 394 18.65 13.58 -10.24
CA PRO A 394 19.34 13.61 -11.53
C PRO A 394 18.59 12.78 -12.59
N VAL A 395 17.32 13.10 -12.85
CA VAL A 395 16.42 12.33 -13.71
C VAL A 395 16.96 12.16 -15.13
N ALA A 396 17.65 13.19 -15.65
CA ALA A 396 18.27 13.12 -16.97
C ALA A 396 19.36 12.05 -17.06
N ASP A 397 20.14 11.88 -16.00
CA ASP A 397 21.23 10.90 -15.93
C ASP A 397 20.75 9.47 -15.67
N LEU A 398 19.48 9.31 -15.30
CA LEU A 398 18.88 8.02 -14.99
C LEU A 398 18.06 7.43 -16.16
N CYS A 399 17.38 8.27 -16.95
CA CYS A 399 16.46 7.81 -17.98
C CYS A 399 17.15 7.06 -19.13
N GLY A 400 18.24 7.62 -19.68
CA GLY A 400 19.00 6.98 -20.76
C GLY A 400 19.57 5.60 -20.35
N PRO A 401 20.31 5.48 -19.25
CA PRO A 401 20.76 4.19 -18.72
C PRO A 401 19.61 3.21 -18.42
N THR A 402 18.45 3.71 -17.99
CA THR A 402 17.27 2.84 -17.79
C THR A 402 16.77 2.24 -19.09
N HIS A 403 16.76 3.03 -20.18
CA HIS A 403 16.42 2.50 -21.50
C HIS A 403 17.36 1.37 -21.90
N GLN A 404 18.69 1.56 -21.77
CA GLN A 404 19.68 0.52 -22.07
C GLN A 404 19.54 -0.74 -21.20
N LEU A 405 19.04 -0.60 -19.99
CA LEU A 405 18.86 -1.70 -19.06
C LEU A 405 17.62 -2.55 -19.39
N LEU A 406 16.55 -1.90 -19.88
CA LEU A 406 15.21 -2.48 -19.95
C LEU A 406 14.71 -2.74 -21.39
N SER A 407 15.34 -2.16 -22.41
CA SER A 407 15.01 -2.38 -23.82
C SER A 407 15.55 -3.70 -24.38
#